data_1a62443b7747c47b9640286792a62683
#
_entry.id   1a62443b7747c47b9640286792a62683
#
_cell.length_a   1.000
_cell.length_b   1.000
_cell.length_c   1.000
_cell.angle_alpha   90.00
_cell.angle_beta   90.00
_cell.angle_gamma   90.00
#
_symmetry.space_group_name_H-M   'P 1'
#
loop_
_entity.id
_entity.type
_entity.pdbx_description
1 polymer ?
#
loop_
_entity_poly.entity_id
_entity_poly.type
_entity_poly.pdbx_seq_one_letter_code
_entity_poly.pdbx_strand_id
1 'polypeptide(L)'
;CRVAPDRRSVTVFLAVAHATAVLADLRAGGGIAAVFSRPTTHETVQLKGTGAHLDALAAGDRELMRDYARSFAEEIGVVGFDAGFRRAIMAGVEDEAVAVTFVPTAAFEQTPGPAAGQPLAVRS
;
A
#
# COMPACT_ATOMS: atom_id res chain seq x y z
N CYS A 1 -3.31 3.95 -1.99
CA CYS A 1 -3.77 2.86 -2.86
C CYS A 1 -5.20 3.14 -3.36
N ARG A 2 -5.63 2.41 -4.34
CA ARG A 2 -7.02 2.41 -4.79
C ARG A 2 -7.49 0.99 -5.04
N VAL A 3 -8.78 0.78 -4.84
CA VAL A 3 -9.44 -0.49 -5.15
C VAL A 3 -10.31 -0.25 -6.38
N ALA A 4 -10.27 -1.17 -7.34
CA ALA A 4 -11.11 -1.06 -8.53
C ALA A 4 -12.61 -1.10 -8.18
N PRO A 5 -13.49 -0.51 -9.00
CA PRO A 5 -14.93 -0.50 -8.71
C PRO A 5 -15.55 -1.89 -8.54
N ASP A 6 -15.03 -2.90 -9.25
CA ASP A 6 -15.46 -4.29 -9.12
C ASP A 6 -14.92 -5.00 -7.86
N ARG A 7 -14.05 -4.33 -7.10
CA ARG A 7 -13.39 -4.82 -5.88
C ARG A 7 -12.51 -6.05 -6.10
N ARG A 8 -12.04 -6.28 -7.31
CA ARG A 8 -11.19 -7.43 -7.65
C ARG A 8 -9.71 -7.10 -7.68
N SER A 9 -9.35 -5.87 -8.02
CA SER A 9 -7.95 -5.48 -8.10
C SER A 9 -7.63 -4.33 -7.16
N VAL A 10 -6.37 -4.31 -6.72
CA VAL A 10 -5.81 -3.28 -5.85
C VAL A 10 -4.62 -2.67 -6.54
N THR A 11 -4.52 -1.35 -6.50
CA THR A 11 -3.37 -0.61 -6.99
C THR A 11 -2.65 0.05 -5.81
N VAL A 12 -1.36 -0.19 -5.70
CA VAL A 12 -0.49 0.48 -4.74
C VAL A 12 0.50 1.37 -5.49
N PHE A 13 0.98 2.42 -4.83
CA PHE A 13 1.92 3.36 -5.42
C PHE A 13 3.27 3.21 -4.75
N LEU A 14 4.32 3.00 -5.55
CA LEU A 14 5.68 2.82 -5.04
C LEU A 14 6.57 3.94 -5.54
N ALA A 15 7.32 4.56 -4.63
CA ALA A 15 8.36 5.50 -4.99
C ALA A 15 9.52 4.75 -5.67
N VAL A 16 9.84 5.12 -6.90
CA VAL A 16 10.84 4.42 -7.73
C VAL A 16 12.20 4.37 -7.02
N ALA A 17 12.61 5.47 -6.39
CA ALA A 17 13.91 5.57 -5.72
C ALA A 17 14.08 4.59 -4.54
N HIS A 18 12.98 4.17 -3.91
CA HIS A 18 13.00 3.30 -2.73
C HIS A 18 12.53 1.87 -3.01
N ALA A 19 12.13 1.57 -4.23
CA ALA A 19 11.51 0.29 -4.59
C ALA A 19 12.24 -0.45 -5.71
N THR A 20 13.50 -0.13 -5.97
CA THR A 20 14.25 -0.68 -7.12
C THR A 20 14.26 -2.20 -7.14
N ALA A 21 14.57 -2.84 -6.01
CA ALA A 21 14.60 -4.31 -5.91
C ALA A 21 13.21 -4.92 -6.07
N VAL A 22 12.20 -4.34 -5.42
CA VAL A 22 10.80 -4.80 -5.52
C VAL A 22 10.30 -4.68 -6.96
N LEU A 23 10.56 -3.56 -7.63
CA LEU A 23 10.13 -3.35 -9.01
C LEU A 23 10.84 -4.32 -9.97
N ALA A 24 12.11 -4.62 -9.74
CA ALA A 24 12.84 -5.62 -10.54
C ALA A 24 12.22 -7.01 -10.38
N ASP A 25 11.88 -7.41 -9.16
CA ASP A 25 11.24 -8.70 -8.89
C ASP A 25 9.86 -8.79 -9.55
N LEU A 26 9.07 -7.73 -9.48
CA LEU A 26 7.74 -7.69 -10.11
C LEU A 26 7.84 -7.76 -11.65
N ARG A 27 8.80 -7.06 -12.24
CA ARG A 27 9.04 -7.13 -13.69
C ARG A 27 9.49 -8.53 -14.14
N ALA A 28 10.16 -9.27 -13.27
CA ALA A 28 10.55 -10.65 -13.52
C ALA A 28 9.41 -11.67 -13.27
N GLY A 29 8.21 -11.21 -12.95
CA GLY A 29 7.05 -12.08 -12.71
C GLY A 29 6.94 -12.62 -11.30
N GLY A 30 7.65 -12.02 -10.35
CA GLY A 30 7.56 -12.39 -8.92
C GLY A 30 6.20 -12.12 -8.32
N GLY A 31 5.89 -12.83 -7.23
CA GLY A 31 4.69 -12.58 -6.44
C GLY A 31 4.74 -11.23 -5.71
N ILE A 32 3.59 -10.73 -5.32
CA ILE A 32 3.46 -9.52 -4.53
C ILE A 32 2.75 -9.80 -3.22
N ALA A 33 3.24 -9.20 -2.14
CA ALA A 33 2.56 -9.14 -0.86
C ALA A 33 2.50 -7.68 -0.42
N ALA A 34 1.30 -7.17 -0.21
CA ALA A 34 1.07 -5.81 0.25
C ALA A 34 0.45 -5.84 1.65
N VAL A 35 1.01 -5.07 2.56
CA VAL A 35 0.54 -4.98 3.94
C VAL A 35 -0.06 -3.60 4.16
N PHE A 36 -1.25 -3.57 4.72
CA PHE A 36 -1.99 -2.36 5.04
C PHE A 36 -2.23 -2.30 6.54
N SER A 37 -1.71 -1.28 7.18
CA SER A 37 -1.85 -1.09 8.62
C SER A 37 -2.45 0.26 8.94
N ARG A 38 -3.26 0.29 10.00
CA ARG A 38 -3.78 1.52 10.59
C ARG A 38 -3.00 1.83 11.87
N PRO A 39 -2.25 2.94 11.92
CA PRO A 39 -1.35 3.23 13.06
C PRO A 39 -2.06 3.34 14.41
N THR A 40 -3.29 3.87 14.43
CA THR A 40 -4.03 4.12 15.68
C THR A 40 -4.65 2.86 16.28
N THR A 41 -4.96 1.84 15.48
CA THR A 41 -5.62 0.61 15.94
C THR A 41 -4.74 -0.62 15.79
N HIS A 42 -3.63 -0.52 15.07
CA HIS A 42 -2.78 -1.64 14.64
C HIS A 42 -3.49 -2.69 13.78
N GLU A 43 -4.71 -2.42 13.33
CA GLU A 43 -5.38 -3.27 12.35
C GLU A 43 -4.50 -3.43 11.12
N THR A 44 -4.21 -4.67 10.75
CA THR A 44 -3.26 -4.97 9.69
C THR A 44 -3.76 -6.13 8.85
N VAL A 45 -3.76 -5.94 7.53
CA VAL A 45 -4.15 -6.96 6.55
C VAL A 45 -3.03 -7.11 5.54
N GLN A 46 -2.69 -8.35 5.20
CA GLN A 46 -1.79 -8.67 4.11
C GLN A 46 -2.56 -9.26 2.93
N LEU A 47 -2.35 -8.68 1.75
CA LEU A 47 -2.87 -9.20 0.49
C LEU A 47 -1.72 -9.77 -0.33
N LYS A 48 -1.91 -10.96 -0.89
CA LYS A 48 -0.93 -11.60 -1.77
C LYS A 48 -1.51 -11.86 -3.15
N GLY A 49 -0.68 -11.76 -4.16
CA GLY A 49 -1.06 -12.05 -5.53
C GLY A 49 0.13 -12.29 -6.43
N THR A 50 -0.14 -12.53 -7.70
CA THR A 50 0.85 -12.72 -8.76
C THR A 50 0.45 -11.91 -9.99
N GLY A 51 1.35 -11.78 -10.97
CA GLY A 51 1.04 -11.11 -12.23
C GLY A 51 0.73 -9.63 -12.07
N ALA A 52 1.42 -8.93 -11.17
CA ALA A 52 1.24 -7.51 -10.99
C ALA A 52 1.63 -6.72 -12.24
N HIS A 53 0.83 -5.70 -12.57
CA HIS A 53 1.12 -4.77 -13.67
C HIS A 53 1.71 -3.48 -13.13
N LEU A 54 2.79 -3.01 -13.78
CA LEU A 54 3.44 -1.75 -13.46
C LEU A 54 3.07 -0.72 -14.54
N ASP A 55 2.48 0.38 -14.13
CA ASP A 55 2.07 1.46 -15.00
C ASP A 55 2.52 2.81 -14.45
N ALA A 56 2.58 3.82 -15.34
CA ALA A 56 2.67 5.20 -14.89
C ALA A 56 1.44 5.58 -14.08
N LEU A 57 1.56 6.60 -13.23
CA LEU A 57 0.40 7.10 -12.49
C LEU A 57 -0.70 7.55 -13.44
N ALA A 58 -1.92 7.15 -13.16
CA ALA A 58 -3.11 7.60 -13.87
C ALA A 58 -3.55 8.98 -13.34
N ALA A 59 -4.45 9.63 -14.09
CA ALA A 59 -5.08 10.86 -13.64
C ALA A 59 -5.76 10.64 -12.27
N GLY A 60 -5.50 11.53 -11.32
CA GLY A 60 -6.03 11.44 -9.96
C GLY A 60 -5.19 10.60 -8.98
N ASP A 61 -4.24 9.80 -9.45
CA ASP A 61 -3.42 8.97 -8.58
C ASP A 61 -2.52 9.80 -7.64
N ARG A 62 -1.92 10.87 -8.13
CA ARG A 62 -1.11 11.78 -7.31
C ARG A 62 -1.94 12.44 -6.21
N GLU A 63 -3.17 12.80 -6.51
CA GLU A 63 -4.11 13.35 -5.55
C GLU A 63 -4.44 12.32 -4.44
N LEU A 64 -4.71 11.08 -4.81
CA LEU A 64 -4.91 9.99 -3.85
C LEU A 64 -3.70 9.80 -2.95
N MET A 65 -2.49 9.87 -3.50
CA MET A 65 -1.26 9.75 -2.72
C MET A 65 -1.14 10.90 -1.70
N ARG A 66 -1.48 12.12 -2.10
CA ARG A 66 -1.48 13.28 -1.20
C ARG A 66 -2.51 13.13 -0.09
N ASP A 67 -3.72 12.70 -0.43
CA ASP A 67 -4.79 12.50 0.55
C ASP A 67 -4.42 11.39 1.55
N TYR A 68 -3.87 10.30 1.07
CA TYR A 68 -3.39 9.21 1.92
C TYR A 68 -2.26 9.67 2.85
N ALA A 69 -1.27 10.38 2.32
CA ALA A 69 -0.14 10.87 3.11
C ALA A 69 -0.62 11.85 4.20
N ARG A 70 -1.58 12.70 3.87
CA ARG A 70 -2.17 13.63 4.83
C ARG A 70 -2.90 12.89 5.95
N SER A 71 -3.74 11.92 5.61
CA SER A 71 -4.47 11.10 6.58
C SER A 71 -3.52 10.29 7.47
N PHE A 72 -2.49 9.70 6.88
CA PHE A 72 -1.46 8.97 7.62
C PHE A 72 -0.68 9.88 8.56
N ALA A 73 -0.30 11.07 8.10
CA ALA A 73 0.41 12.06 8.92
C ALA A 73 -0.44 12.51 10.12
N GLU A 74 -1.74 12.69 9.93
CA GLU A 74 -2.67 13.00 11.02
C GLU A 74 -2.75 11.85 12.03
N GLU A 75 -2.89 10.61 11.58
CA GLU A 75 -2.95 9.43 12.46
C GLU A 75 -1.67 9.25 13.26
N ILE A 76 -0.50 9.35 12.65
CA ILE A 76 0.75 9.21 13.37
C ILE A 76 0.98 10.35 14.37
N GLY A 77 0.41 11.54 14.11
CA GLY A 77 0.39 12.64 15.06
C GLY A 77 -0.35 12.28 16.35
N VAL A 78 -1.44 11.52 16.25
CA VAL A 78 -2.20 11.03 17.41
C VAL A 78 -1.37 10.08 18.29
N VAL A 79 -0.50 9.26 17.69
CA VAL A 79 0.35 8.33 18.42
C VAL A 79 1.71 8.92 18.83
N GLY A 80 1.92 10.23 18.62
CA GLY A 80 3.03 10.98 19.21
C GLY A 80 4.24 11.27 18.32
N PHE A 81 4.17 10.99 17.01
CA PHE A 81 5.24 11.39 16.09
C PHE A 81 5.26 12.90 15.87
N ASP A 82 6.45 13.48 15.71
CA ASP A 82 6.60 14.93 15.63
C ASP A 82 6.23 15.53 14.26
N ALA A 83 6.14 16.85 14.20
CA ALA A 83 5.78 17.56 12.97
C ALA A 83 6.84 17.43 11.86
N GLY A 84 8.11 17.25 12.22
CA GLY A 84 9.20 17.04 11.26
C GLY A 84 9.05 15.71 10.51
N PHE A 85 8.71 14.65 11.21
CA PHE A 85 8.44 13.33 10.62
C PHE A 85 7.22 13.39 9.68
N ARG A 86 6.15 14.06 10.11
CA ARG A 86 4.95 14.25 9.28
C ARG A 86 5.25 15.03 8.01
N ARG A 87 6.05 16.09 8.09
CA ARG A 87 6.49 16.86 6.90
C ARG A 87 7.31 16.01 5.93
N ALA A 88 8.18 15.13 6.45
CA ALA A 88 8.96 14.22 5.62
C ALA A 88 8.06 13.26 4.82
N ILE A 89 7.01 12.73 5.42
CA ILE A 89 6.02 11.89 4.74
C ILE A 89 5.33 12.66 3.62
N MET A 90 4.90 13.89 3.89
CA MET A 90 4.22 14.72 2.89
C MET A 90 5.14 15.12 1.74
N ALA A 91 6.41 15.38 2.01
CA ALA A 91 7.40 15.70 0.98
C ALA A 91 7.65 14.52 0.04
N GLY A 92 7.74 13.29 0.57
CA GLY A 92 8.00 12.08 -0.22
C GLY A 92 6.91 11.76 -1.23
N VAL A 93 5.72 12.26 -1.04
CA VAL A 93 4.56 12.05 -1.93
C VAL A 93 4.76 12.65 -3.33
N GLU A 94 5.64 13.63 -3.49
CA GLU A 94 5.93 14.29 -4.77
C GLU A 94 7.05 13.57 -5.55
N ASP A 95 7.68 12.55 -4.99
CA ASP A 95 8.73 11.79 -5.66
C ASP A 95 8.15 10.98 -6.83
N GLU A 96 9.02 10.61 -7.78
CA GLU A 96 8.62 9.75 -8.89
C GLU A 96 8.08 8.42 -8.36
N ALA A 97 6.91 8.04 -8.83
CA ALA A 97 6.22 6.84 -8.40
C ALA A 97 5.63 6.08 -9.57
N VAL A 98 5.41 4.79 -9.37
CA VAL A 98 4.70 3.92 -10.30
C VAL A 98 3.48 3.31 -9.63
N ALA A 99 2.46 3.00 -10.43
CA ALA A 99 1.28 2.29 -10.00
C ALA A 99 1.49 0.79 -10.21
N VAL A 100 1.28 -0.01 -9.17
CA VAL A 100 1.36 -1.47 -9.23
C VAL A 100 -0.02 -2.03 -8.94
N THR A 101 -0.60 -2.68 -9.93
CA THR A 101 -1.96 -3.25 -9.85
C THR A 101 -1.89 -4.76 -9.86
N PHE A 102 -2.58 -5.39 -8.94
CA PHE A 102 -2.67 -6.85 -8.87
C PHE A 102 -4.06 -7.30 -8.39
N VAL A 103 -4.39 -8.54 -8.73
CA VAL A 103 -5.60 -9.21 -8.22
C VAL A 103 -5.18 -10.07 -7.03
N PRO A 104 -5.65 -9.77 -5.81
CA PRO A 104 -5.33 -10.60 -4.66
C PRO A 104 -5.88 -12.02 -4.83
N THR A 105 -5.04 -13.01 -4.55
CA THR A 105 -5.43 -14.43 -4.53
C THR A 105 -5.50 -14.97 -3.11
N ALA A 106 -4.91 -14.27 -2.14
CA ALA A 106 -4.96 -14.62 -0.73
C ALA A 106 -4.91 -13.36 0.13
N ALA A 107 -5.56 -13.41 1.28
CA ALA A 107 -5.55 -12.35 2.28
C ALA A 107 -5.36 -12.96 3.67
N PHE A 108 -4.65 -12.25 4.54
CA PHE A 108 -4.33 -12.71 5.88
C PHE A 108 -4.54 -11.61 6.90
N GLU A 109 -5.12 -11.97 8.04
CA GLU A 109 -5.16 -11.10 9.20
C GLU A 109 -3.77 -11.00 9.80
N GLN A 110 -3.26 -9.79 9.96
CA GLN A 110 -1.92 -9.56 10.52
C GLN A 110 -1.96 -8.60 11.72
N THR A 111 -3.15 -8.23 12.18
CA THR A 111 -3.28 -7.46 13.41
C THR A 111 -2.61 -8.22 14.55
N PRO A 112 -1.71 -7.57 15.33
CA PRO A 112 -1.06 -8.26 16.45
C PRO A 112 -2.05 -8.87 17.42
N GLY A 113 -1.93 -10.18 17.67
CA GLY A 113 -2.84 -10.91 18.53
C GLY A 113 -3.03 -12.37 18.09
N PRO A 114 -3.96 -13.09 18.72
CA PRO A 114 -4.16 -14.52 18.46
C PRO A 114 -4.62 -14.87 17.04
N ALA A 115 -5.23 -13.92 16.32
CA ALA A 115 -5.70 -14.12 14.95
C ALA A 115 -4.64 -13.82 13.89
N ALA A 116 -3.45 -13.32 14.27
CA ALA A 116 -2.40 -12.98 13.32
C ALA A 116 -1.98 -14.20 12.48
N GLY A 117 -1.91 -14.02 11.17
CA GLY A 117 -1.58 -15.08 10.23
C GLY A 117 -2.76 -15.92 9.75
N GLN A 118 -3.95 -15.72 10.27
CA GLN A 118 -5.12 -16.46 9.81
C GLN A 118 -5.59 -15.96 8.43
N PRO A 119 -5.99 -16.90 7.54
CA PRO A 119 -6.48 -16.51 6.23
C PRO A 119 -7.84 -15.82 6.31
N LEU A 120 -8.01 -14.82 5.43
CA LEU A 120 -9.28 -14.13 5.21
C LEU A 120 -9.86 -14.57 3.88
N ALA A 121 -11.19 -14.54 3.74
CA ALA A 121 -11.84 -14.87 2.49
C ALA A 121 -11.55 -13.82 1.42
N VAL A 122 -11.17 -14.27 0.23
CA VAL A 122 -10.97 -13.41 -0.95
C VAL A 122 -12.05 -13.77 -1.95
N ARG A 123 -12.80 -12.77 -2.40
CA ARG A 123 -13.79 -12.95 -3.47
C ARG A 123 -13.09 -13.05 -4.82
N SER A 124 -13.39 -14.09 -5.52
CA SER A 124 -12.91 -14.30 -6.90
C SER A 124 -13.83 -13.65 -7.92
#